data_82578e5195c73edfea1fc82b87c8df7d
#
_entry.id   82578e5195c73edfea1fc82b87c8df7d
#
_cell.length_a   1.000
_cell.length_b   1.000
_cell.length_c   1.000
_cell.angle_alpha   90.00
_cell.angle_beta   90.00
_cell.angle_gamma   90.00
#
_symmetry.space_group_name_H-M   'P 1'
#
loop_
_entity.id
_entity.type
_entity.pdbx_description
1 polymer ?
#
loop_
_entity_poly.entity_id
_entity_poly.type
_entity_poly.pdbx_seq_one_letter_code
_entity_poly.pdbx_strand_id
1 'polypeptide(L)'
;LGQPTRVDTRNRPSDETLEKLANKLINAKNPCIICGDEIVKSDALSEAGEFASTLGAAVYQQSVAYGAHFISEHPCYIGGLSRDQADVRNVLSQYDMMISLGADPVRMSVYSEINPLPDDITVIQIGLLDWEMGKNFAADMAVRCDVKEALRALIPILSKKGGDALSNKARISTEKLEKSNWVTTRKVLGTDLLA
;
A
#
# COMPACT_ATOMS: atom_id res chain seq x y z
N LEU A 1 -35.53 25.32 -8.22
CA LEU A 1 -34.16 25.11 -7.71
C LEU A 1 -33.33 24.45 -8.80
N GLY A 2 -32.23 25.10 -9.21
CA GLY A 2 -31.29 24.54 -10.22
C GLY A 2 -30.56 23.33 -9.68
N GLN A 3 -30.04 22.48 -10.58
CA GLN A 3 -29.18 21.36 -10.22
C GLN A 3 -27.90 21.90 -9.58
N PRO A 4 -27.41 21.31 -8.46
CA PRO A 4 -26.17 21.77 -7.85
C PRO A 4 -24.97 21.49 -8.76
N THR A 5 -24.08 22.46 -8.86
CA THR A 5 -22.79 22.28 -9.55
C THR A 5 -21.95 21.28 -8.78
N ARG A 6 -21.48 20.24 -9.45
CA ARG A 6 -20.50 19.28 -8.91
C ARG A 6 -19.14 19.59 -9.50
N VAL A 7 -18.17 19.82 -8.64
CA VAL A 7 -16.78 20.06 -9.04
C VAL A 7 -16.03 18.73 -9.05
N ASP A 8 -15.37 18.41 -10.16
CA ASP A 8 -14.43 17.29 -10.21
C ASP A 8 -13.09 17.74 -9.60
N THR A 9 -12.74 17.14 -8.46
CA THR A 9 -11.50 17.45 -7.73
C THR A 9 -10.43 16.38 -7.89
N ARG A 10 -10.67 15.37 -8.74
CA ARG A 10 -9.71 14.31 -9.00
C ARG A 10 -8.50 14.88 -9.75
N ASN A 11 -7.32 14.49 -9.31
CA ASN A 11 -6.07 14.86 -9.93
C ASN A 11 -5.13 13.66 -10.04
N ARG A 12 -4.40 13.58 -11.15
CA ARG A 12 -3.36 12.57 -11.35
C ARG A 12 -1.97 13.23 -11.27
N PRO A 13 -0.91 12.45 -10.98
CA PRO A 13 0.46 12.93 -11.06
C PRO A 13 0.84 13.29 -12.50
N SER A 14 1.85 14.17 -12.66
CA SER A 14 2.46 14.43 -13.96
C SER A 14 3.12 13.16 -14.53
N ASP A 15 3.29 13.12 -15.86
CA ASP A 15 3.95 11.98 -16.51
C ASP A 15 5.39 11.80 -16.01
N GLU A 16 6.11 12.89 -15.78
CA GLU A 16 7.45 12.84 -15.18
C GLU A 16 7.46 12.21 -13.79
N THR A 17 6.48 12.56 -12.95
CA THR A 17 6.33 11.97 -11.61
C THR A 17 6.01 10.49 -11.69
N LEU A 18 5.10 10.10 -12.59
CA LEU A 18 4.74 8.70 -12.82
C LEU A 18 5.94 7.87 -13.30
N GLU A 19 6.76 8.41 -14.19
CA GLU A 19 7.97 7.75 -14.67
C GLU A 19 9.01 7.54 -13.55
N LYS A 20 9.24 8.57 -12.72
CA LYS A 20 10.13 8.47 -11.56
C LYS A 20 9.62 7.43 -10.55
N LEU A 21 8.32 7.45 -10.27
CA LEU A 21 7.66 6.53 -9.36
C LEU A 21 7.76 5.09 -9.89
N ALA A 22 7.44 4.86 -11.16
CA ALA A 22 7.53 3.54 -11.79
C ALA A 22 8.97 2.98 -11.71
N ASN A 23 9.99 3.80 -11.98
CA ASN A 23 11.37 3.38 -11.88
C ASN A 23 11.76 2.95 -10.46
N LYS A 24 11.34 3.69 -9.42
CA LYS A 24 11.56 3.29 -8.03
C LYS A 24 10.88 1.96 -7.70
N LEU A 25 9.60 1.81 -8.07
CA LEU A 25 8.80 0.61 -7.78
C LEU A 25 9.33 -0.65 -8.48
N ILE A 26 9.75 -0.57 -9.72
CA ILE A 26 10.31 -1.70 -10.48
C ILE A 26 11.60 -2.20 -9.83
N ASN A 27 12.42 -1.28 -9.29
CA ASN A 27 13.69 -1.61 -8.67
C ASN A 27 13.58 -2.13 -7.22
N ALA A 28 12.43 -1.97 -6.57
CA ALA A 28 12.22 -2.52 -5.23
C ALA A 28 12.33 -4.06 -5.26
N LYS A 29 13.01 -4.64 -4.29
CA LYS A 29 13.21 -6.10 -4.20
C LYS A 29 12.05 -6.80 -3.52
N ASN A 30 11.59 -6.23 -2.42
CA ASN A 30 10.50 -6.77 -1.59
C ASN A 30 9.64 -5.62 -1.05
N PRO A 31 8.78 -5.00 -1.88
CA PRO A 31 7.94 -3.89 -1.45
C PRO A 31 6.75 -4.36 -0.60
N CYS A 32 6.29 -3.49 0.32
CA CYS A 32 4.98 -3.62 0.96
C CYS A 32 4.12 -2.38 0.74
N ILE A 33 2.82 -2.55 0.81
CA ILE A 33 1.81 -1.50 0.68
C ILE A 33 1.05 -1.37 2.00
N ILE A 34 0.95 -0.15 2.50
CA ILE A 34 0.09 0.19 3.63
C ILE A 34 -1.13 0.92 3.08
N CYS A 35 -2.28 0.27 3.20
CA CYS A 35 -3.56 0.77 2.69
C CYS A 35 -4.30 1.63 3.71
N GLY A 36 -4.90 2.72 3.25
CA GLY A 36 -5.69 3.60 4.10
C GLY A 36 -7.02 4.06 3.51
N ASP A 37 -7.64 4.99 4.22
CA ASP A 37 -9.01 5.45 3.98
C ASP A 37 -9.25 6.03 2.58
N GLU A 38 -8.23 6.60 1.96
CA GLU A 38 -8.39 7.25 0.66
C GLU A 38 -8.64 6.27 -0.48
N ILE A 39 -8.28 4.98 -0.31
CA ILE A 39 -8.63 3.94 -1.28
C ILE A 39 -10.16 3.83 -1.41
N VAL A 40 -10.86 3.82 -0.26
CA VAL A 40 -12.32 3.76 -0.25
C VAL A 40 -12.93 5.09 -0.72
N LYS A 41 -12.38 6.22 -0.27
CA LYS A 41 -12.86 7.55 -0.65
C LYS A 41 -12.78 7.82 -2.15
N SER A 42 -11.75 7.30 -2.81
CA SER A 42 -11.57 7.41 -4.27
C SER A 42 -12.18 6.24 -5.04
N ASP A 43 -12.85 5.29 -4.37
CA ASP A 43 -13.40 4.07 -5.00
C ASP A 43 -12.32 3.30 -5.80
N ALA A 44 -11.14 3.09 -5.18
CA ALA A 44 -9.95 2.53 -5.80
C ALA A 44 -9.63 1.09 -5.39
N LEU A 45 -10.58 0.34 -4.83
CA LEU A 45 -10.33 -1.02 -4.32
C LEU A 45 -9.83 -1.97 -5.42
N SER A 46 -10.39 -1.89 -6.62
CA SER A 46 -9.99 -2.70 -7.77
C SER A 46 -8.58 -2.34 -8.24
N GLU A 47 -8.31 -1.06 -8.41
CA GLU A 47 -7.00 -0.55 -8.84
C GLU A 47 -5.91 -0.82 -7.80
N ALA A 48 -6.25 -0.76 -6.50
CA ALA A 48 -5.32 -1.12 -5.43
C ALA A 48 -4.97 -2.62 -5.46
N GLY A 49 -5.94 -3.50 -5.72
CA GLY A 49 -5.70 -4.93 -5.90
C GLY A 49 -4.83 -5.23 -7.11
N GLU A 50 -5.11 -4.61 -8.25
CA GLU A 50 -4.29 -4.73 -9.46
C GLU A 50 -2.84 -4.22 -9.23
N PHE A 51 -2.69 -3.11 -8.55
CA PHE A 51 -1.38 -2.55 -8.22
C PHE A 51 -0.57 -3.49 -7.32
N ALA A 52 -1.19 -4.06 -6.28
CA ALA A 52 -0.56 -5.04 -5.41
C ALA A 52 -0.12 -6.29 -6.19
N SER A 53 -0.98 -6.80 -7.08
CA SER A 53 -0.68 -7.93 -7.95
C SER A 53 0.46 -7.62 -8.93
N THR A 54 0.48 -6.42 -9.51
CA THR A 54 1.51 -5.99 -10.47
C THR A 54 2.91 -5.97 -9.84
N LEU A 55 2.99 -5.61 -8.56
CA LEU A 55 4.26 -5.57 -7.81
C LEU A 55 4.58 -6.88 -7.08
N GLY A 56 3.57 -7.73 -6.83
CA GLY A 56 3.68 -8.85 -5.90
C GLY A 56 3.96 -8.38 -4.47
N ALA A 57 3.39 -7.23 -4.08
CA ALA A 57 3.67 -6.57 -2.83
C ALA A 57 2.75 -7.06 -1.72
N ALA A 58 3.31 -7.32 -0.53
CA ALA A 58 2.51 -7.59 0.67
C ALA A 58 1.66 -6.37 1.03
N VAL A 59 0.40 -6.59 1.39
CA VAL A 59 -0.54 -5.51 1.71
C VAL A 59 -0.96 -5.58 3.16
N TYR A 60 -0.81 -4.47 3.85
CA TYR A 60 -1.27 -4.27 5.23
C TYR A 60 -2.27 -3.12 5.28
N GLN A 61 -3.26 -3.23 6.15
CA GLN A 61 -4.12 -2.11 6.51
C GLN A 61 -3.41 -1.24 7.56
N GLN A 62 -3.58 0.07 7.47
CA GLN A 62 -2.99 1.00 8.44
C GLN A 62 -3.42 0.70 9.88
N SER A 63 -2.58 1.08 10.86
CA SER A 63 -2.76 0.76 12.29
C SER A 63 -4.07 1.27 12.89
N VAL A 64 -4.55 2.42 12.43
CA VAL A 64 -5.83 3.02 12.84
C VAL A 64 -6.75 3.04 11.63
N ALA A 65 -7.52 1.97 11.49
CA ALA A 65 -8.46 1.82 10.38
C ALA A 65 -9.86 2.31 10.76
N TYR A 66 -10.49 3.05 9.86
CA TYR A 66 -11.89 3.46 10.00
C TYR A 66 -12.85 2.59 9.18
N GLY A 67 -12.35 1.56 8.54
CA GLY A 67 -13.11 0.62 7.73
C GLY A 67 -12.22 -0.42 7.05
N ALA A 68 -12.77 -1.13 6.06
CA ALA A 68 -12.01 -2.03 5.20
C ALA A 68 -11.35 -1.23 4.08
N HIS A 69 -10.03 -1.21 4.02
CA HIS A 69 -9.27 -0.41 3.06
C HIS A 69 -8.70 -1.23 1.91
N PHE A 70 -8.90 -2.54 1.95
CA PHE A 70 -8.44 -3.44 0.91
C PHE A 70 -9.32 -4.70 0.86
N ILE A 71 -9.26 -5.43 -0.24
CA ILE A 71 -10.00 -6.69 -0.43
C ILE A 71 -9.33 -7.78 0.39
N SER A 72 -9.98 -8.25 1.45
CA SER A 72 -9.41 -9.21 2.40
C SER A 72 -9.13 -10.59 1.80
N GLU A 73 -9.83 -10.98 0.74
CA GLU A 73 -9.61 -12.21 -0.01
C GLU A 73 -8.46 -12.12 -1.03
N HIS A 74 -7.84 -10.95 -1.20
CA HIS A 74 -6.76 -10.78 -2.16
C HIS A 74 -5.49 -11.55 -1.72
N PRO A 75 -4.80 -12.26 -2.64
CA PRO A 75 -3.63 -13.10 -2.31
C PRO A 75 -2.50 -12.35 -1.58
N CYS A 76 -2.33 -11.07 -1.89
CA CYS A 76 -1.28 -10.23 -1.27
C CYS A 76 -1.67 -9.66 0.11
N TYR A 77 -2.92 -9.81 0.57
CA TYR A 77 -3.37 -9.20 1.83
C TYR A 77 -2.93 -10.02 3.04
N ILE A 78 -2.12 -9.42 3.91
CA ILE A 78 -1.58 -10.08 5.11
C ILE A 78 -2.43 -9.79 6.35
N GLY A 79 -2.93 -8.55 6.51
CA GLY A 79 -3.69 -8.14 7.69
C GLY A 79 -3.52 -6.68 8.03
N GLY A 80 -3.77 -6.30 9.27
CA GLY A 80 -3.55 -4.94 9.78
C GLY A 80 -2.21 -4.78 10.47
N LEU A 81 -1.62 -3.59 10.39
CA LEU A 81 -0.46 -3.24 11.20
C LEU A 81 -0.86 -3.06 12.67
N SER A 82 0.02 -3.46 13.57
CA SER A 82 -0.06 -3.16 14.99
C SER A 82 -0.02 -1.65 15.26
N ARG A 83 -0.42 -1.25 16.46
CA ARG A 83 -0.25 0.12 16.99
C ARG A 83 1.01 0.27 17.83
N ASP A 84 1.76 -0.79 17.99
CA ASP A 84 3.03 -0.83 18.70
C ASP A 84 4.21 -0.59 17.75
N GLN A 85 5.12 0.31 18.13
CA GLN A 85 6.25 0.70 17.30
C GLN A 85 7.22 -0.46 17.04
N ALA A 86 7.47 -1.30 18.05
CA ALA A 86 8.39 -2.43 17.91
C ALA A 86 7.84 -3.50 16.98
N ASP A 87 6.53 -3.79 17.10
CA ASP A 87 5.85 -4.74 16.21
C ASP A 87 5.88 -4.25 14.76
N VAL A 88 5.58 -2.95 14.54
CA VAL A 88 5.61 -2.36 13.19
C VAL A 88 7.01 -2.41 12.61
N ARG A 89 8.05 -2.05 13.39
CA ARG A 89 9.44 -2.18 12.95
C ARG A 89 9.79 -3.61 12.56
N ASN A 90 9.40 -4.58 13.39
CA ASN A 90 9.64 -6.00 13.12
C ASN A 90 9.01 -6.43 11.79
N VAL A 91 7.76 -6.04 11.54
CA VAL A 91 7.07 -6.29 10.26
C VAL A 91 7.79 -5.63 9.10
N LEU A 92 8.08 -4.32 9.21
CA LEU A 92 8.65 -3.53 8.12
C LEU A 92 10.11 -3.89 7.83
N SER A 93 10.86 -4.47 8.77
CA SER A 93 12.25 -4.91 8.56
C SER A 93 12.40 -6.02 7.53
N GLN A 94 11.30 -6.64 7.09
CA GLN A 94 11.31 -7.64 6.02
C GLN A 94 11.30 -7.02 4.62
N TYR A 95 11.05 -5.72 4.51
CA TYR A 95 10.81 -5.02 3.25
C TYR A 95 11.87 -3.96 2.99
N ASP A 96 12.18 -3.72 1.72
CA ASP A 96 13.08 -2.66 1.28
C ASP A 96 12.34 -1.38 0.89
N MET A 97 11.02 -1.47 0.73
CA MET A 97 10.17 -0.34 0.37
C MET A 97 8.80 -0.43 1.03
N MET A 98 8.36 0.68 1.64
CA MET A 98 7.00 0.88 2.14
C MET A 98 6.28 1.90 1.25
N ILE A 99 5.14 1.49 0.71
CA ILE A 99 4.26 2.34 -0.10
C ILE A 99 3.02 2.65 0.72
N SER A 100 2.91 3.87 1.22
CA SER A 100 1.67 4.38 1.84
C SER A 100 0.68 4.76 0.74
N LEU A 101 -0.40 4.03 0.62
CA LEU A 101 -1.43 4.24 -0.40
C LEU A 101 -2.71 4.79 0.23
N GLY A 102 -2.87 6.10 0.16
CA GLY A 102 -4.01 6.78 0.77
C GLY A 102 -4.12 6.57 2.29
N ALA A 103 -2.99 6.41 2.96
CA ALA A 103 -2.89 6.00 4.35
C ALA A 103 -2.10 7.01 5.19
N ASP A 104 -2.37 7.00 6.49
CA ASP A 104 -1.48 7.48 7.54
C ASP A 104 -0.75 6.25 8.13
N PRO A 105 0.40 5.86 7.55
CA PRO A 105 0.93 4.50 7.68
C PRO A 105 1.44 4.17 9.08
N VAL A 106 1.92 5.18 9.82
CA VAL A 106 2.69 4.98 11.05
C VAL A 106 2.07 5.75 12.22
N ARG A 107 0.75 5.64 12.37
CA ARG A 107 0.02 6.25 13.48
C ARG A 107 0.02 5.32 14.68
N MET A 108 1.04 5.49 15.51
CA MET A 108 1.25 4.65 16.69
C MET A 108 0.47 5.17 17.90
N SER A 109 0.02 4.27 18.75
CA SER A 109 -0.62 4.60 20.03
C SER A 109 0.04 3.90 21.23
N VAL A 110 0.92 2.95 20.97
CA VAL A 110 1.76 2.30 22.01
C VAL A 110 3.19 2.74 21.76
N TYR A 111 3.72 3.47 22.72
CA TYR A 111 5.09 3.99 22.66
C TYR A 111 6.10 2.89 22.95
N SER A 112 7.17 2.88 22.18
CA SER A 112 8.42 2.19 22.49
C SER A 112 9.59 3.09 22.09
N GLU A 113 10.78 2.84 22.64
CA GLU A 113 11.99 3.65 22.33
C GLU A 113 12.55 3.36 20.92
N ILE A 114 11.89 2.50 20.16
CA ILE A 114 12.32 2.06 18.82
C ILE A 114 11.58 2.85 17.76
N ASN A 115 12.30 3.40 16.79
CA ASN A 115 11.68 3.97 15.58
C ASN A 115 10.93 2.88 14.80
N PRO A 116 9.63 3.05 14.48
CA PRO A 116 8.86 2.04 13.76
C PRO A 116 9.33 1.81 12.32
N LEU A 117 10.02 2.77 11.72
CA LEU A 117 10.61 2.59 10.39
C LEU A 117 12.04 2.04 10.49
N PRO A 118 12.40 0.98 9.77
CA PRO A 118 13.78 0.57 9.55
C PRO A 118 14.59 1.69 8.88
N ASP A 119 15.88 1.76 9.20
CA ASP A 119 16.73 2.89 8.76
C ASP A 119 16.95 2.90 7.24
N ASP A 120 16.93 1.73 6.60
CA ASP A 120 17.22 1.55 5.17
C ASP A 120 15.95 1.38 4.31
N ILE A 121 14.74 1.54 4.88
CA ILE A 121 13.51 1.36 4.12
C ILE A 121 13.21 2.59 3.26
N THR A 122 12.98 2.38 1.98
CA THR A 122 12.48 3.45 1.10
C THR A 122 11.00 3.72 1.37
N VAL A 123 10.64 4.98 1.61
CA VAL A 123 9.27 5.39 1.93
C VAL A 123 8.66 6.17 0.77
N ILE A 124 7.57 5.63 0.21
CA ILE A 124 6.77 6.30 -0.83
C ILE A 124 5.38 6.59 -0.27
N GLN A 125 4.89 7.82 -0.47
CA GLN A 125 3.54 8.22 -0.05
C GLN A 125 2.74 8.71 -1.25
N ILE A 126 1.54 8.14 -1.44
CA ILE A 126 0.61 8.45 -2.54
C ILE A 126 -0.77 8.71 -1.92
N GLY A 127 -1.34 9.89 -2.15
CA GLY A 127 -2.66 10.25 -1.62
C GLY A 127 -2.94 11.74 -1.72
N LEU A 128 -4.04 12.19 -1.12
CA LEU A 128 -4.48 13.58 -1.14
C LEU A 128 -4.03 14.38 0.11
N LEU A 129 -3.74 13.69 1.22
CA LEU A 129 -3.42 14.32 2.50
C LEU A 129 -1.96 14.79 2.54
N ASP A 130 -1.62 15.80 1.71
CA ASP A 130 -0.28 16.39 1.64
C ASP A 130 0.23 16.91 2.99
N TRP A 131 -0.65 17.36 3.86
CA TRP A 131 -0.35 17.76 5.22
C TRP A 131 0.28 16.63 6.07
N GLU A 132 -0.09 15.38 5.84
CA GLU A 132 0.42 14.23 6.58
C GLU A 132 1.70 13.63 5.94
N MET A 133 1.97 13.95 4.68
CA MET A 133 3.11 13.40 3.95
C MET A 133 4.44 13.94 4.50
N GLY A 134 5.33 13.02 4.89
CA GLY A 134 6.64 13.37 5.44
C GLY A 134 6.61 14.06 6.82
N LYS A 135 5.44 14.17 7.45
CA LYS A 135 5.25 14.92 8.70
C LYS A 135 5.99 14.32 9.89
N ASN A 136 5.81 13.05 10.13
CA ASN A 136 6.41 12.35 11.27
C ASN A 136 7.68 11.57 10.87
N PHE A 137 7.69 11.07 9.64
CA PHE A 137 8.79 10.30 9.07
C PHE A 137 9.05 10.79 7.66
N ALA A 138 10.32 10.99 7.34
CA ALA A 138 10.73 11.43 6.00
C ALA A 138 10.26 10.44 4.93
N ALA A 139 9.82 10.96 3.79
CA ALA A 139 9.49 10.18 2.61
C ALA A 139 10.52 10.43 1.52
N ASP A 140 10.96 9.35 0.85
CA ASP A 140 11.84 9.46 -0.33
C ASP A 140 11.09 10.00 -1.55
N MET A 141 9.78 9.81 -1.57
CA MET A 141 8.90 10.38 -2.57
C MET A 141 7.48 10.51 -2.03
N ALA A 142 6.92 11.71 -2.11
CA ALA A 142 5.54 12.00 -1.75
C ALA A 142 4.80 12.55 -2.98
N VAL A 143 3.65 11.98 -3.31
CA VAL A 143 2.87 12.29 -4.50
C VAL A 143 1.44 12.64 -4.10
N ARG A 144 1.09 13.92 -4.20
CA ARG A 144 -0.27 14.39 -3.93
C ARG A 144 -1.16 14.15 -5.14
N CYS A 145 -2.08 13.20 -5.02
CA CYS A 145 -3.01 12.83 -6.08
C CYS A 145 -4.20 12.01 -5.57
N ASP A 146 -5.25 11.94 -6.39
CA ASP A 146 -6.30 10.94 -6.22
C ASP A 146 -5.71 9.53 -6.41
N VAL A 147 -6.00 8.63 -5.48
CA VAL A 147 -5.42 7.27 -5.48
C VAL A 147 -5.84 6.49 -6.73
N LYS A 148 -7.12 6.56 -7.11
CA LYS A 148 -7.63 5.85 -8.28
C LYS A 148 -6.99 6.34 -9.57
N GLU A 149 -6.94 7.66 -9.76
CA GLU A 149 -6.36 8.27 -10.96
C GLU A 149 -4.85 8.03 -11.06
N ALA A 150 -4.16 8.04 -9.91
CA ALA A 150 -2.74 7.69 -9.86
C ALA A 150 -2.49 6.25 -10.28
N LEU A 151 -3.21 5.30 -9.71
CA LEU A 151 -3.04 3.87 -10.01
C LEU A 151 -3.40 3.52 -11.45
N ARG A 152 -4.49 4.08 -11.98
CA ARG A 152 -4.88 3.93 -13.39
C ARG A 152 -3.81 4.38 -14.36
N ALA A 153 -3.10 5.46 -14.01
CA ALA A 153 -2.02 5.96 -14.84
C ALA A 153 -0.70 5.18 -14.65
N LEU A 154 -0.44 4.71 -13.43
CA LEU A 154 0.83 4.08 -13.07
C LEU A 154 0.93 2.61 -13.48
N ILE A 155 -0.14 1.82 -13.31
CA ILE A 155 -0.15 0.38 -13.57
C ILE A 155 0.27 0.05 -15.02
N PRO A 156 -0.25 0.71 -16.07
CA PRO A 156 0.20 0.47 -17.43
C PRO A 156 1.68 0.78 -17.66
N ILE A 157 2.21 1.81 -16.99
CA ILE A 157 3.63 2.17 -17.08
C ILE A 157 4.49 1.08 -16.43
N LEU A 158 4.11 0.58 -15.25
CA LEU A 158 4.78 -0.51 -14.56
C LEU A 158 4.81 -1.78 -15.42
N SER A 159 3.67 -2.17 -15.96
CA SER A 159 3.55 -3.37 -16.81
C SER A 159 4.41 -3.25 -18.06
N LYS A 160 4.40 -2.10 -18.73
CA LYS A 160 5.18 -1.86 -19.94
C LYS A 160 6.69 -1.84 -19.66
N LYS A 161 7.12 -1.15 -18.61
CA LYS A 161 8.56 -1.00 -18.30
C LYS A 161 9.15 -2.21 -17.59
N GLY A 162 8.39 -2.82 -16.69
CA GLY A 162 8.83 -3.98 -15.92
C GLY A 162 8.80 -5.28 -16.72
N GLY A 163 7.89 -5.38 -17.68
CA GLY A 163 7.79 -6.53 -18.60
C GLY A 163 7.74 -7.87 -17.87
N ASP A 164 8.32 -8.88 -18.50
CA ASP A 164 8.34 -10.25 -17.97
C ASP A 164 9.13 -10.38 -16.66
N ALA A 165 10.16 -9.55 -16.45
CA ALA A 165 10.96 -9.58 -15.23
C ALA A 165 10.12 -9.19 -14.01
N LEU A 166 9.34 -8.10 -14.09
CA LEU A 166 8.44 -7.68 -13.03
C LEU A 166 7.30 -8.69 -12.83
N SER A 167 6.69 -9.16 -13.91
CA SER A 167 5.61 -10.14 -13.88
C SER A 167 6.03 -11.45 -13.20
N ASN A 168 7.18 -12.00 -13.56
CA ASN A 168 7.72 -13.22 -12.94
C ASN A 168 8.02 -13.01 -11.44
N LYS A 169 8.65 -11.89 -11.10
CA LYS A 169 8.91 -11.52 -9.69
C LYS A 169 7.63 -11.42 -8.90
N ALA A 170 6.63 -10.71 -9.44
CA ALA A 170 5.32 -10.54 -8.79
C ALA A 170 4.61 -11.88 -8.56
N ARG A 171 4.63 -12.78 -9.55
CA ARG A 171 4.05 -14.12 -9.42
C ARG A 171 4.72 -14.92 -8.30
N ILE A 172 6.05 -14.96 -8.26
CA ILE A 172 6.80 -15.70 -7.22
C ILE A 172 6.51 -15.13 -5.83
N SER A 173 6.47 -13.79 -5.71
CA SER A 173 6.16 -13.12 -4.45
C SER A 173 4.73 -13.40 -4.00
N THR A 174 3.75 -13.34 -4.89
CA THR A 174 2.35 -13.64 -4.59
C THR A 174 2.17 -15.08 -4.12
N GLU A 175 2.77 -16.06 -4.80
CA GLU A 175 2.74 -17.47 -4.39
C GLU A 175 3.33 -17.70 -2.98
N LYS A 176 4.34 -16.91 -2.62
CA LYS A 176 4.90 -16.93 -1.25
C LYS A 176 3.95 -16.32 -0.24
N LEU A 177 3.32 -15.18 -0.58
CA LEU A 177 2.38 -14.48 0.29
C LEU A 177 1.11 -15.30 0.56
N GLU A 178 0.60 -16.05 -0.42
CA GLU A 178 -0.57 -16.91 -0.26
C GLU A 178 -0.43 -17.95 0.85
N LYS A 179 0.80 -18.35 1.19
CA LYS A 179 1.06 -19.33 2.26
C LYS A 179 0.82 -18.77 3.66
N SER A 180 0.87 -17.43 3.81
CA SER A 180 0.73 -16.73 5.09
C SER A 180 -0.23 -15.53 5.02
N ASN A 181 -1.07 -15.45 3.97
CA ASN A 181 -2.02 -14.37 3.80
C ASN A 181 -3.22 -14.51 4.77
N TRP A 182 -4.04 -13.47 4.80
CA TRP A 182 -5.22 -13.44 5.66
C TRP A 182 -6.20 -14.60 5.41
N VAL A 183 -6.41 -14.98 4.15
CA VAL A 183 -7.33 -16.09 3.79
C VAL A 183 -6.85 -17.42 4.38
N THR A 184 -5.55 -17.69 4.28
CA THR A 184 -4.94 -18.90 4.86
C THR A 184 -5.02 -18.86 6.38
N THR A 185 -4.67 -17.73 7.02
CA THR A 185 -4.77 -17.55 8.47
C THR A 185 -6.21 -17.75 8.96
N ARG A 186 -7.19 -17.15 8.28
CA ARG A 186 -8.61 -17.29 8.61
C ARG A 186 -9.10 -18.74 8.50
N LYS A 187 -8.64 -19.50 7.50
CA LYS A 187 -8.99 -20.92 7.36
C LYS A 187 -8.46 -21.75 8.54
N VAL A 188 -7.22 -21.50 8.94
CA VAL A 188 -6.62 -22.19 10.11
C VAL A 188 -7.41 -21.87 11.37
N LEU A 189 -7.64 -20.59 11.67
CA LEU A 189 -8.43 -20.16 12.83
C LEU A 189 -9.87 -20.72 12.81
N GLY A 190 -10.49 -20.82 11.63
CA GLY A 190 -11.84 -21.39 11.49
C GLY A 190 -11.90 -22.89 11.78
N THR A 191 -10.86 -23.64 11.49
CA THR A 191 -10.75 -25.07 11.84
C THR A 191 -10.55 -25.27 13.33
N ASP A 192 -9.79 -24.42 13.99
CA ASP A 192 -9.53 -24.52 15.44
C ASP A 192 -10.75 -24.11 16.30
N LEU A 193 -11.61 -23.22 15.78
CA LEU A 193 -12.84 -22.79 16.48
C LEU A 193 -14.00 -23.78 16.35
N LEU A 194 -13.92 -24.74 15.43
CA LEU A 194 -14.95 -25.77 15.18
C LEU A 194 -14.55 -27.17 15.69
N ALA A 195 -13.35 -27.30 16.24
CA ALA A 195 -12.82 -28.49 16.87
C ALA A 195 -12.94 -28.42 18.40
#